data_61e68d7a9ba58736d1c18691785d0ee3
#
_entry.id   61e68d7a9ba58736d1c18691785d0ee3
#
_cell.length_a   1.000
_cell.length_b   1.000
_cell.length_c   1.000
_cell.angle_alpha   90.00
_cell.angle_beta   90.00
_cell.angle_gamma   90.00
#
_symmetry.space_group_name_H-M   'P 1'
#
loop_
_entity.id
_entity.type
_entity.pdbx_description
1 polymer ?
#
loop_
_entity_poly.entity_id
_entity_poly.type
_entity_poly.pdbx_seq_one_letter_code
_entity_poly.pdbx_strand_id
1 'polypeptide(L)'
;MKKAPSKKAANSKRGSKKHKKYVFAFGKKTDGNARMRELLGGKGANLAEMASIGLPVPPGFTISTEVCNYYYNHEKRYPRQLLKDIEAGVRKIEAQLGKRFGARRNPLLVSVRSGARDSMPGMMDTILNLGLNDQTVEGLSVSSENPRFAWDCYRRFIQMYGDVVMGVQARSEEEEDPFHKELEKLKSRTGVSADTELTTEDLKTLVKRYKALISKRTRSAFPQDVMEQLWGAIGAVFGSWKNERAILYRQEYGIPAEWGTAVNIQSMVFGNTGDSSGTGVAFTRDPANGEKTFYGEYLINAQGEDVVAGVRTPQPIQHMTETLPKSFKDLEKVRGKLERHFRDMQDFEFTIENGRLFILQTRNGKRTGLAAVRIAVEMQQERLMSQRDALLKIPAESIDSLLVPIFDPKALKAATLIGRGLPAGPGAATGRIAFTAANAEIETRKGNKVVLCRTETSPDDLRGMLLSQGILTSRG
;
A
#
# COMPACT_ATOMS: atom_id res chain seq x y z
N MET A 1 -19.66 -82.26 3.61
CA MET A 1 -20.18 -80.95 3.25
C MET A 1 -19.39 -79.86 3.93
N LYS A 2 -18.45 -79.22 3.19
CA LYS A 2 -17.63 -78.13 3.70
C LYS A 2 -18.22 -76.79 3.24
N LYS A 3 -18.56 -75.90 4.19
CA LYS A 3 -19.10 -74.55 3.94
C LYS A 3 -17.94 -73.63 3.47
N ALA A 4 -18.14 -72.94 2.34
CA ALA A 4 -17.25 -71.91 1.83
C ALA A 4 -17.33 -70.60 2.70
N PRO A 5 -16.24 -69.82 2.83
CA PRO A 5 -16.25 -68.57 3.60
C PRO A 5 -16.77 -67.41 2.73
N SER A 6 -17.66 -66.60 3.33
CA SER A 6 -18.25 -65.39 2.73
C SER A 6 -17.17 -64.29 2.55
N LYS A 7 -17.11 -63.74 1.33
CA LYS A 7 -16.30 -62.53 1.02
C LYS A 7 -16.92 -61.32 1.69
N LYS A 8 -16.25 -60.78 2.71
CA LYS A 8 -16.53 -59.43 3.22
C LYS A 8 -16.09 -58.38 2.17
N ALA A 9 -17.04 -57.62 1.66
CA ALA A 9 -16.74 -56.47 0.80
C ALA A 9 -15.95 -55.42 1.57
N ALA A 10 -14.75 -55.11 1.08
CA ALA A 10 -13.94 -54.03 1.59
C ALA A 10 -14.55 -52.67 1.13
N ASN A 11 -15.17 -51.97 2.08
CA ASN A 11 -15.70 -50.63 1.90
C ASN A 11 -14.52 -49.68 1.85
N SER A 12 -13.99 -49.34 0.66
CA SER A 12 -12.97 -48.33 0.48
C SER A 12 -13.57 -46.96 0.81
N LYS A 13 -13.29 -46.44 2.00
CA LYS A 13 -13.51 -45.04 2.31
C LYS A 13 -12.73 -44.19 1.29
N ARG A 14 -13.40 -43.67 0.28
CA ARG A 14 -12.89 -42.58 -0.56
C ARG A 14 -12.60 -41.41 0.38
N GLY A 15 -11.35 -41.23 0.75
CA GLY A 15 -10.87 -40.06 1.47
C GLY A 15 -11.22 -38.82 0.61
N SER A 16 -12.11 -37.98 1.08
CA SER A 16 -12.36 -36.69 0.45
C SER A 16 -11.02 -35.94 0.42
N LYS A 17 -10.43 -35.77 -0.76
CA LYS A 17 -9.30 -34.87 -0.95
C LYS A 17 -9.74 -33.51 -0.40
N LYS A 18 -9.25 -33.12 0.77
CA LYS A 18 -9.48 -31.75 1.29
C LYS A 18 -9.01 -30.79 0.20
N HIS A 19 -9.95 -30.07 -0.41
CA HIS A 19 -9.64 -29.07 -1.39
C HIS A 19 -8.70 -28.03 -0.75
N LYS A 20 -7.57 -27.75 -1.39
CA LYS A 20 -6.61 -26.77 -0.95
C LYS A 20 -7.26 -25.38 -1.02
N LYS A 21 -7.24 -24.65 0.08
CA LYS A 21 -7.80 -23.31 0.19
C LYS A 21 -6.78 -22.27 -0.29
N TYR A 22 -7.16 -21.44 -1.25
CA TYR A 22 -6.30 -20.39 -1.80
C TYR A 22 -6.77 -18.98 -1.44
N VAL A 23 -8.03 -18.82 -1.03
CA VAL A 23 -8.67 -17.53 -0.75
C VAL A 23 -9.10 -17.48 0.72
N PHE A 24 -8.67 -16.42 1.43
CA PHE A 24 -8.86 -16.23 2.87
C PHE A 24 -9.57 -14.91 3.10
N ALA A 25 -10.81 -14.94 3.55
CA ALA A 25 -11.62 -13.75 3.81
C ALA A 25 -11.19 -13.04 5.11
N PHE A 26 -11.35 -11.72 5.14
CA PHE A 26 -11.26 -10.89 6.34
C PHE A 26 -12.42 -9.88 6.40
N GLY A 27 -12.84 -9.52 7.61
CA GLY A 27 -14.00 -8.70 7.90
C GLY A 27 -14.84 -9.28 9.04
N LYS A 28 -16.16 -9.29 8.92
CA LYS A 28 -17.05 -9.86 9.97
C LYS A 28 -16.76 -11.34 10.27
N LYS A 29 -16.38 -12.11 9.25
CA LYS A 29 -15.87 -13.48 9.38
C LYS A 29 -14.49 -13.51 8.76
N THR A 30 -13.50 -13.90 9.55
CA THR A 30 -12.08 -13.87 9.18
C THR A 30 -11.52 -15.29 9.16
N ASP A 31 -10.80 -15.62 8.10
CA ASP A 31 -10.25 -16.96 7.84
C ASP A 31 -8.75 -17.08 8.20
N GLY A 32 -8.10 -15.99 8.60
CA GLY A 32 -6.66 -15.92 8.87
C GLY A 32 -6.32 -15.18 10.15
N ASN A 33 -5.02 -15.10 10.45
CA ASN A 33 -4.46 -14.36 11.58
C ASN A 33 -3.00 -13.97 11.31
N ALA A 34 -2.38 -13.22 12.24
CA ALA A 34 -1.00 -12.73 12.11
C ALA A 34 0.05 -13.84 11.94
N ARG A 35 -0.20 -15.07 12.43
CA ARG A 35 0.73 -16.21 12.33
C ARG A 35 0.81 -16.78 10.90
N MET A 36 -0.16 -16.46 10.07
CA MET A 36 -0.23 -16.98 8.68
C MET A 36 0.54 -16.09 7.68
N ARG A 37 1.56 -15.36 8.14
CA ARG A 37 2.34 -14.43 7.33
C ARG A 37 2.99 -15.08 6.11
N GLU A 38 3.42 -16.32 6.21
CA GLU A 38 3.99 -17.06 5.09
C GLU A 38 2.98 -17.28 3.96
N LEU A 39 1.73 -17.53 4.32
CA LEU A 39 0.65 -17.86 3.38
C LEU A 39 -0.09 -16.61 2.88
N LEU A 40 -0.34 -15.64 3.75
CA LEU A 40 -1.15 -14.45 3.46
C LEU A 40 -0.31 -13.21 3.16
N GLY A 41 1.01 -13.32 3.28
CA GLY A 41 1.90 -12.16 3.30
C GLY A 41 1.70 -11.29 4.54
N GLY A 42 2.56 -10.30 4.74
CA GLY A 42 2.47 -9.40 5.89
C GLY A 42 1.16 -8.61 5.91
N LYS A 43 0.75 -8.05 4.77
CA LYS A 43 -0.46 -7.25 4.65
C LYS A 43 -1.73 -8.08 4.90
N GLY A 44 -1.87 -9.24 4.24
CA GLY A 44 -3.05 -10.10 4.39
C GLY A 44 -3.20 -10.66 5.80
N ALA A 45 -2.10 -11.10 6.42
CA ALA A 45 -2.08 -11.57 7.79
C ALA A 45 -2.50 -10.48 8.79
N ASN A 46 -1.99 -9.26 8.62
CA ASN A 46 -2.32 -8.13 9.48
C ASN A 46 -3.77 -7.63 9.26
N LEU A 47 -4.29 -7.64 8.02
CA LEU A 47 -5.70 -7.34 7.75
C LEU A 47 -6.63 -8.34 8.46
N ALA A 48 -6.31 -9.63 8.39
CA ALA A 48 -7.06 -10.66 9.09
C ALA A 48 -6.98 -10.47 10.61
N GLU A 49 -5.79 -10.20 11.15
CA GLU A 49 -5.59 -9.96 12.58
C GLU A 49 -6.37 -8.75 13.08
N MET A 50 -6.23 -7.60 12.40
CA MET A 50 -6.96 -6.38 12.74
C MET A 50 -8.48 -6.59 12.74
N ALA A 51 -9.01 -7.31 11.73
CA ALA A 51 -10.42 -7.64 11.67
C ALA A 51 -10.84 -8.56 12.83
N SER A 52 -10.02 -9.54 13.20
CA SER A 52 -10.30 -10.50 14.30
C SER A 52 -10.35 -9.83 15.65
N ILE A 53 -9.51 -8.81 15.89
CA ILE A 53 -9.55 -8.01 17.12
C ILE A 53 -10.60 -6.90 17.08
N GLY A 54 -11.45 -6.85 16.06
CA GLY A 54 -12.59 -5.92 15.95
C GLY A 54 -12.19 -4.48 15.65
N LEU A 55 -11.13 -4.25 14.88
CA LEU A 55 -10.86 -2.96 14.27
C LEU A 55 -11.75 -2.76 13.02
N PRO A 56 -12.08 -1.53 12.65
CA PRO A 56 -12.92 -1.22 11.51
C PRO A 56 -12.15 -1.39 10.19
N VAL A 57 -11.92 -2.64 9.80
CA VAL A 57 -11.24 -3.00 8.55
C VAL A 57 -12.28 -3.16 7.45
N PRO A 58 -12.14 -2.49 6.29
CA PRO A 58 -12.99 -2.76 5.14
C PRO A 58 -12.91 -4.24 4.74
N PRO A 59 -14.04 -4.93 4.48
CA PRO A 59 -14.02 -6.36 4.19
C PRO A 59 -13.28 -6.67 2.90
N GLY A 60 -12.69 -7.86 2.85
CA GLY A 60 -11.91 -8.30 1.71
C GLY A 60 -11.52 -9.77 1.79
N PHE A 61 -10.62 -10.17 0.92
CA PHE A 61 -9.97 -11.46 0.96
C PHE A 61 -8.54 -11.39 0.42
N THR A 62 -7.73 -12.35 0.85
CA THR A 62 -6.35 -12.52 0.41
C THR A 62 -6.22 -13.79 -0.42
N ILE A 63 -5.63 -13.68 -1.61
CA ILE A 63 -5.14 -14.82 -2.40
C ILE A 63 -3.74 -15.15 -1.90
N SER A 64 -3.51 -16.41 -1.54
CA SER A 64 -2.27 -16.83 -0.87
C SER A 64 -1.03 -16.76 -1.77
N THR A 65 0.15 -16.63 -1.14
CA THR A 65 1.47 -16.69 -1.82
C THR A 65 1.67 -17.95 -2.64
N GLU A 66 1.04 -19.05 -2.24
CA GLU A 66 1.11 -20.32 -2.98
C GLU A 66 0.55 -20.20 -4.40
N VAL A 67 -0.44 -19.33 -4.62
CA VAL A 67 -0.98 -19.09 -5.97
C VAL A 67 0.05 -18.36 -6.84
N CYS A 68 0.82 -17.42 -6.28
CA CYS A 68 1.92 -16.77 -6.97
C CYS A 68 2.95 -17.80 -7.45
N ASN A 69 3.39 -18.69 -6.55
CA ASN A 69 4.33 -19.73 -6.87
C ASN A 69 3.76 -20.73 -7.91
N TYR A 70 2.48 -21.10 -7.77
CA TYR A 70 1.81 -21.92 -8.77
C TYR A 70 1.79 -21.24 -10.14
N TYR A 71 1.41 -19.97 -10.22
CA TYR A 71 1.35 -19.17 -11.43
C TYR A 71 2.68 -19.16 -12.19
N TYR A 72 3.79 -18.94 -11.50
CA TYR A 72 5.10 -18.95 -12.14
C TYR A 72 5.61 -20.34 -12.54
N ASN A 73 5.25 -21.37 -11.77
CA ASN A 73 5.67 -22.75 -12.07
C ASN A 73 4.80 -23.42 -13.15
N HIS A 74 3.68 -22.80 -13.57
CA HIS A 74 2.74 -23.36 -14.55
C HIS A 74 2.44 -22.36 -15.69
N GLU A 75 3.48 -21.75 -16.26
CA GLU A 75 3.37 -20.88 -17.45
C GLU A 75 2.29 -19.79 -17.31
N LYS A 76 2.24 -19.12 -16.17
CA LYS A 76 1.25 -18.08 -15.81
C LYS A 76 -0.20 -18.59 -15.79
N ARG A 77 -0.42 -19.86 -15.52
CA ARG A 77 -1.77 -20.43 -15.33
C ARG A 77 -2.15 -20.45 -13.86
N TYR A 78 -3.45 -20.36 -13.61
CA TYR A 78 -4.01 -20.40 -12.27
C TYR A 78 -4.51 -21.79 -11.89
N PRO A 79 -4.56 -22.15 -10.57
CA PRO A 79 -5.24 -23.36 -10.11
C PRO A 79 -6.71 -23.34 -10.54
N ARG A 80 -7.23 -24.46 -11.06
CA ARG A 80 -8.61 -24.56 -11.58
C ARG A 80 -9.67 -24.11 -10.57
N GLN A 81 -9.44 -24.33 -9.28
CA GLN A 81 -10.37 -23.97 -8.20
C GLN A 81 -10.40 -22.46 -7.94
N LEU A 82 -9.35 -21.72 -8.27
CA LEU A 82 -9.19 -20.32 -7.89
C LEU A 82 -10.32 -19.42 -8.39
N LEU A 83 -10.84 -19.66 -9.60
CA LEU A 83 -11.95 -18.88 -10.15
C LEU A 83 -13.16 -18.90 -9.21
N LYS A 84 -13.59 -20.10 -8.81
CA LYS A 84 -14.74 -20.28 -7.89
C LYS A 84 -14.47 -19.67 -6.52
N ASP A 85 -13.23 -19.76 -6.04
CA ASP A 85 -12.85 -19.21 -4.74
C ASP A 85 -12.87 -17.68 -4.75
N ILE A 86 -12.41 -17.03 -5.83
CA ILE A 86 -12.45 -15.57 -6.02
C ILE A 86 -13.91 -15.10 -6.12
N GLU A 87 -14.73 -15.72 -6.95
CA GLU A 87 -16.16 -15.39 -7.03
C GLU A 87 -16.86 -15.51 -5.66
N ALA A 88 -16.53 -16.56 -4.90
CA ALA A 88 -17.06 -16.72 -3.55
C ALA A 88 -16.56 -15.63 -2.60
N GLY A 89 -15.30 -15.20 -2.75
CA GLY A 89 -14.72 -14.06 -2.02
C GLY A 89 -15.46 -12.76 -2.32
N VAL A 90 -15.69 -12.45 -3.60
CA VAL A 90 -16.45 -11.27 -4.03
C VAL A 90 -17.85 -11.29 -3.45
N ARG A 91 -18.60 -12.41 -3.59
CA ARG A 91 -19.95 -12.57 -3.00
C ARG A 91 -19.98 -12.35 -1.49
N LYS A 92 -18.92 -12.71 -0.74
CA LYS A 92 -18.81 -12.42 0.70
C LYS A 92 -18.70 -10.93 0.99
N ILE A 93 -17.92 -10.18 0.19
CA ILE A 93 -17.82 -8.73 0.33
C ILE A 93 -19.16 -8.08 0.01
N GLU A 94 -19.79 -8.47 -1.10
CA GLU A 94 -21.12 -7.99 -1.52
C GLU A 94 -22.16 -8.16 -0.42
N ALA A 95 -22.24 -9.35 0.16
CA ALA A 95 -23.18 -9.66 1.25
C ALA A 95 -22.93 -8.86 2.53
N GLN A 96 -21.65 -8.50 2.83
CA GLN A 96 -21.32 -7.69 4.00
C GLN A 96 -21.69 -6.22 3.83
N LEU A 97 -21.59 -5.69 2.61
CA LEU A 97 -21.73 -4.28 2.31
C LEU A 97 -23.09 -3.91 1.68
N GLY A 98 -23.87 -4.89 1.22
CA GLY A 98 -25.09 -4.63 0.46
C GLY A 98 -24.83 -3.97 -0.90
N LYS A 99 -23.63 -4.10 -1.43
CA LYS A 99 -23.18 -3.59 -2.75
C LYS A 99 -22.96 -4.76 -3.68
N ARG A 100 -22.96 -4.53 -5.01
CA ARG A 100 -22.63 -5.56 -5.99
C ARG A 100 -21.54 -5.11 -6.94
N PHE A 101 -20.64 -6.03 -7.23
CA PHE A 101 -19.52 -5.82 -8.15
C PHE A 101 -20.05 -5.73 -9.59
N GLY A 102 -19.74 -4.63 -10.28
CA GLY A 102 -20.25 -4.34 -11.62
C GLY A 102 -21.71 -3.85 -11.68
N ALA A 103 -22.38 -3.59 -10.55
CA ALA A 103 -23.75 -3.09 -10.56
C ALA A 103 -23.84 -1.65 -11.08
N ARG A 104 -24.92 -1.37 -11.81
CA ARG A 104 -25.21 -0.02 -12.32
C ARG A 104 -25.64 0.98 -11.24
N ARG A 105 -26.05 0.51 -10.08
CA ARG A 105 -26.45 1.33 -8.92
C ARG A 105 -25.66 0.87 -7.71
N ASN A 106 -25.10 1.84 -6.96
CA ASN A 106 -24.29 1.61 -5.77
C ASN A 106 -23.24 0.48 -5.95
N PRO A 107 -22.32 0.61 -6.93
CA PRO A 107 -21.37 -0.45 -7.26
C PRO A 107 -20.40 -0.75 -6.11
N LEU A 108 -20.03 -2.02 -5.96
CA LEU A 108 -18.88 -2.40 -5.16
C LEU A 108 -17.62 -2.06 -5.94
N LEU A 109 -16.72 -1.29 -5.32
CA LEU A 109 -15.37 -1.07 -5.82
C LEU A 109 -14.37 -1.71 -4.88
N VAL A 110 -13.26 -2.19 -5.45
CA VAL A 110 -12.21 -2.85 -4.67
C VAL A 110 -10.83 -2.30 -5.02
N SER A 111 -9.89 -2.42 -4.08
CA SER A 111 -8.47 -2.30 -4.33
C SER A 111 -7.87 -3.68 -4.49
N VAL A 112 -6.85 -3.81 -5.35
CA VAL A 112 -6.03 -5.02 -5.53
C VAL A 112 -4.60 -4.65 -5.21
N ARG A 113 -4.08 -5.21 -4.12
CA ARG A 113 -2.79 -4.80 -3.54
C ARG A 113 -1.89 -6.00 -3.30
N SER A 114 -0.61 -5.85 -3.54
CA SER A 114 0.41 -6.85 -3.20
C SER A 114 0.50 -7.09 -1.69
N GLY A 115 0.95 -8.29 -1.32
CA GLY A 115 1.17 -8.69 0.06
C GLY A 115 2.35 -9.63 0.19
N ALA A 116 3.58 -9.13 0.03
CA ALA A 116 4.79 -9.90 0.31
C ALA A 116 4.91 -10.21 1.81
N ARG A 117 5.69 -11.23 2.18
CA ARG A 117 5.94 -11.57 3.59
C ARG A 117 6.60 -10.42 4.33
N ASP A 118 7.59 -9.79 3.71
CA ASP A 118 8.24 -8.60 4.20
C ASP A 118 7.75 -7.35 3.48
N SER A 119 7.75 -6.23 4.19
CA SER A 119 7.30 -4.95 3.63
C SER A 119 8.32 -4.47 2.59
N MET A 120 7.84 -4.22 1.39
CA MET A 120 8.63 -3.70 0.26
C MET A 120 7.94 -2.42 -0.26
N PRO A 121 8.06 -1.28 0.45
CA PRO A 121 7.33 -0.05 0.13
C PRO A 121 7.65 0.46 -1.28
N GLY A 122 6.62 0.75 -2.09
CA GLY A 122 6.78 1.25 -3.45
C GLY A 122 7.30 0.25 -4.50
N MET A 123 7.76 -0.95 -4.08
CA MET A 123 8.38 -1.91 -5.01
C MET A 123 7.37 -2.72 -5.82
N MET A 124 6.13 -2.79 -5.37
CA MET A 124 5.11 -3.63 -5.98
C MET A 124 3.83 -2.86 -6.28
N ASP A 125 3.12 -3.30 -7.30
CA ASP A 125 2.00 -2.57 -7.86
C ASP A 125 0.72 -2.69 -7.00
N THR A 126 -0.12 -1.66 -7.13
CA THR A 126 -1.43 -1.53 -6.51
C THR A 126 -2.41 -1.01 -7.55
N ILE A 127 -3.64 -1.51 -7.54
CA ILE A 127 -4.73 -1.01 -8.37
C ILE A 127 -5.89 -0.60 -7.45
N LEU A 128 -6.33 0.66 -7.54
CA LEU A 128 -7.44 1.21 -6.77
C LEU A 128 -8.66 1.43 -7.67
N ASN A 129 -9.84 1.61 -7.06
CA ASN A 129 -11.09 1.93 -7.73
C ASN A 129 -11.54 0.89 -8.77
N LEU A 130 -11.05 -0.35 -8.67
CA LEU A 130 -11.38 -1.43 -9.59
C LEU A 130 -12.86 -1.81 -9.49
N GLY A 131 -13.50 -1.98 -10.63
CA GLY A 131 -14.94 -2.19 -10.76
C GLY A 131 -15.66 -1.01 -11.42
N LEU A 132 -14.93 0.10 -11.70
CA LEU A 132 -15.45 1.20 -12.50
C LEU A 132 -15.40 0.87 -13.99
N ASN A 133 -16.47 1.20 -14.68
CA ASN A 133 -16.63 1.18 -16.12
C ASN A 133 -17.63 2.29 -16.52
N ASP A 134 -17.97 2.39 -17.79
CA ASP A 134 -18.85 3.46 -18.30
C ASP A 134 -20.27 3.44 -17.70
N GLN A 135 -20.70 2.30 -17.17
CA GLN A 135 -22.02 2.14 -16.54
C GLN A 135 -21.94 2.34 -15.01
N THR A 136 -20.90 1.80 -14.37
CA THR A 136 -20.78 1.84 -12.92
C THR A 136 -20.35 3.21 -12.40
N VAL A 137 -19.64 4.03 -13.21
CA VAL A 137 -19.29 5.41 -12.85
C VAL A 137 -20.55 6.28 -12.69
N GLU A 138 -21.55 6.11 -13.56
CA GLU A 138 -22.83 6.81 -13.42
C GLU A 138 -23.57 6.37 -12.16
N GLY A 139 -23.53 5.07 -11.84
CA GLY A 139 -24.09 4.54 -10.59
C GLY A 139 -23.40 5.07 -9.34
N LEU A 140 -22.08 5.24 -9.39
CA LEU A 140 -21.32 5.86 -8.31
C LEU A 140 -21.65 7.35 -8.20
N SER A 141 -21.79 8.08 -9.32
CA SER A 141 -22.21 9.48 -9.35
C SER A 141 -23.53 9.71 -8.62
N VAL A 142 -24.51 8.85 -8.89
CA VAL A 142 -25.83 8.95 -8.24
C VAL A 142 -25.75 8.57 -6.77
N SER A 143 -25.06 7.48 -6.42
CA SER A 143 -25.03 6.97 -5.05
C SER A 143 -24.17 7.81 -4.09
N SER A 144 -23.20 8.56 -4.62
CA SER A 144 -22.37 9.48 -3.85
C SER A 144 -22.90 10.91 -3.82
N GLU A 145 -23.93 11.22 -4.62
CA GLU A 145 -24.41 12.60 -4.86
C GLU A 145 -23.29 13.57 -5.29
N ASN A 146 -22.18 13.00 -5.80
CA ASN A 146 -21.00 13.76 -6.20
C ASN A 146 -20.44 13.23 -7.54
N PRO A 147 -20.96 13.71 -8.69
CA PRO A 147 -20.49 13.31 -10.01
C PRO A 147 -19.00 13.55 -10.22
N ARG A 148 -18.49 14.69 -9.72
CA ARG A 148 -17.06 15.00 -9.85
C ARG A 148 -16.18 13.93 -9.18
N PHE A 149 -16.51 13.55 -7.97
CA PHE A 149 -15.82 12.46 -7.24
C PHE A 149 -15.83 11.14 -8.04
N ALA A 150 -17.00 10.74 -8.55
CA ALA A 150 -17.13 9.48 -9.29
C ALA A 150 -16.26 9.48 -10.56
N TRP A 151 -16.28 10.57 -11.32
CA TRP A 151 -15.49 10.69 -12.56
C TRP A 151 -13.99 10.85 -12.30
N ASP A 152 -13.58 11.47 -11.17
CA ASP A 152 -12.17 11.48 -10.76
C ASP A 152 -11.68 10.08 -10.34
N CYS A 153 -12.49 9.31 -9.61
CA CYS A 153 -12.17 7.91 -9.32
C CYS A 153 -12.02 7.08 -10.59
N TYR A 154 -12.88 7.30 -11.60
CA TYR A 154 -12.78 6.58 -12.86
C TYR A 154 -11.55 6.99 -13.68
N ARG A 155 -11.24 8.28 -13.74
CA ARG A 155 -10.02 8.78 -14.35
C ARG A 155 -8.78 8.16 -13.73
N ARG A 156 -8.67 8.18 -12.39
CA ARG A 156 -7.55 7.58 -11.64
C ARG A 156 -7.45 6.07 -11.88
N PHE A 157 -8.59 5.37 -11.93
CA PHE A 157 -8.61 3.94 -12.21
C PHE A 157 -8.09 3.62 -13.61
N ILE A 158 -8.54 4.35 -14.64
CA ILE A 158 -8.07 4.15 -16.03
C ILE A 158 -6.58 4.42 -16.15
N GLN A 159 -6.07 5.48 -15.50
CA GLN A 159 -4.64 5.80 -15.48
C GLN A 159 -3.85 4.64 -14.85
N MET A 160 -4.20 4.26 -13.64
CA MET A 160 -3.50 3.22 -12.88
C MET A 160 -3.59 1.84 -13.55
N TYR A 161 -4.75 1.47 -14.06
CA TYR A 161 -4.95 0.21 -14.78
C TYR A 161 -4.23 0.22 -16.13
N GLY A 162 -4.27 1.33 -16.83
CA GLY A 162 -3.57 1.53 -18.10
C GLY A 162 -2.06 1.40 -17.96
N ASP A 163 -1.49 2.03 -16.95
CA ASP A 163 -0.07 1.93 -16.60
C ASP A 163 0.31 0.50 -16.15
N VAL A 164 -0.28 0.04 -15.05
CA VAL A 164 0.15 -1.18 -14.34
C VAL A 164 -0.26 -2.47 -15.06
N VAL A 165 -1.49 -2.53 -15.60
CA VAL A 165 -2.03 -3.78 -16.19
C VAL A 165 -1.85 -3.82 -17.70
N MET A 166 -2.04 -2.69 -18.38
CA MET A 166 -1.97 -2.63 -19.83
C MET A 166 -0.61 -2.15 -20.36
N GLY A 167 0.32 -1.75 -19.48
CA GLY A 167 1.70 -1.40 -19.82
C GLY A 167 1.84 -0.10 -20.61
N VAL A 168 0.93 0.87 -20.42
CA VAL A 168 0.99 2.18 -21.05
C VAL A 168 1.90 3.11 -20.25
N GLN A 169 3.20 2.92 -20.43
CA GLN A 169 4.26 3.65 -19.73
C GLN A 169 5.06 4.54 -20.69
N ALA A 170 5.89 5.42 -20.14
CA ALA A 170 6.92 6.12 -20.90
C ALA A 170 7.87 5.11 -21.57
N ARG A 171 8.27 5.37 -22.81
CA ARG A 171 9.12 4.45 -23.61
C ARG A 171 10.62 4.70 -23.39
N SER A 172 10.97 5.84 -22.80
CA SER A 172 12.32 6.23 -22.44
C SER A 172 12.28 7.12 -21.20
N GLU A 173 13.43 7.32 -20.54
CA GLU A 173 13.56 8.24 -19.40
C GLU A 173 13.29 9.72 -19.77
N GLU A 174 13.36 10.06 -21.06
CA GLU A 174 13.09 11.42 -21.56
C GLU A 174 11.61 11.63 -21.90
N GLU A 175 10.83 10.55 -22.06
CA GLU A 175 9.39 10.64 -22.32
C GLU A 175 8.64 10.89 -21.03
N GLU A 176 7.88 11.98 -20.95
CA GLU A 176 6.95 12.23 -19.85
C GLU A 176 5.87 11.15 -19.81
N ASP A 177 5.42 10.79 -18.57
CA ASP A 177 4.29 9.86 -18.41
C ASP A 177 3.12 10.25 -19.32
N PRO A 178 2.64 9.33 -20.17
CA PRO A 178 1.67 9.67 -21.20
C PRO A 178 0.30 10.08 -20.65
N PHE A 179 -0.10 9.60 -19.47
CA PHE A 179 -1.33 10.00 -18.79
C PHE A 179 -1.17 11.37 -18.15
N HIS A 180 -0.03 11.62 -17.51
CA HIS A 180 0.28 12.93 -16.92
C HIS A 180 0.29 14.01 -17.99
N LYS A 181 0.91 13.75 -19.13
CA LYS A 181 0.91 14.66 -20.29
C LYS A 181 -0.49 15.05 -20.77
N GLU A 182 -1.43 14.10 -20.83
CA GLU A 182 -2.81 14.41 -21.23
C GLU A 182 -3.57 15.21 -20.15
N LEU A 183 -3.27 14.96 -18.86
CA LEU A 183 -3.80 15.73 -17.74
C LEU A 183 -3.32 17.17 -17.78
N GLU A 184 -2.01 17.41 -17.90
CA GLU A 184 -1.42 18.76 -17.95
C GLU A 184 -1.89 19.55 -19.18
N LYS A 185 -2.05 18.91 -20.33
CA LYS A 185 -2.67 19.54 -21.50
C LYS A 185 -4.10 19.99 -21.25
N LEU A 186 -4.88 19.20 -20.46
CA LEU A 186 -6.24 19.61 -20.13
C LEU A 186 -6.22 20.78 -19.15
N LYS A 187 -5.42 20.70 -18.08
CA LYS A 187 -5.26 21.77 -17.09
C LYS A 187 -4.85 23.10 -17.74
N SER A 188 -3.87 23.05 -18.63
CA SER A 188 -3.42 24.24 -19.38
C SER A 188 -4.54 24.84 -20.28
N ARG A 189 -5.43 24.01 -20.83
CA ARG A 189 -6.56 24.48 -21.66
C ARG A 189 -7.70 25.08 -20.85
N THR A 190 -7.92 24.57 -19.63
CA THR A 190 -9.00 25.04 -18.73
C THR A 190 -8.53 26.15 -17.79
N GLY A 191 -7.22 26.42 -17.73
CA GLY A 191 -6.64 27.47 -16.89
C GLY A 191 -6.59 27.12 -15.41
N VAL A 192 -6.68 25.81 -15.05
CA VAL A 192 -6.60 25.34 -13.66
C VAL A 192 -5.21 24.83 -13.33
N SER A 193 -4.82 24.94 -12.07
CA SER A 193 -3.51 24.49 -11.58
C SER A 193 -3.56 23.14 -10.83
N ALA A 194 -4.64 22.88 -10.13
CA ALA A 194 -4.79 21.65 -9.34
C ALA A 194 -5.82 20.69 -9.97
N ASP A 195 -5.60 19.38 -9.81
CA ASP A 195 -6.54 18.34 -10.27
C ASP A 195 -7.93 18.49 -9.63
N THR A 196 -7.95 19.02 -8.38
CA THR A 196 -9.17 19.25 -7.63
C THR A 196 -10.06 20.34 -8.21
N GLU A 197 -9.53 21.19 -9.08
CA GLU A 197 -10.26 22.30 -9.74
C GLU A 197 -10.95 21.85 -11.05
N LEU A 198 -10.59 20.68 -11.59
CA LEU A 198 -11.21 20.11 -12.78
C LEU A 198 -12.70 19.84 -12.52
N THR A 199 -13.54 20.25 -13.46
CA THR A 199 -14.98 20.01 -13.42
C THR A 199 -15.32 18.56 -13.81
N THR A 200 -16.58 18.18 -13.58
CA THR A 200 -17.07 16.85 -14.02
C THR A 200 -16.92 16.66 -15.54
N GLU A 201 -17.19 17.69 -16.33
CA GLU A 201 -17.10 17.61 -17.79
C GLU A 201 -15.63 17.53 -18.28
N ASP A 202 -14.70 18.19 -17.57
CA ASP A 202 -13.27 18.05 -17.82
C ASP A 202 -12.81 16.62 -17.55
N LEU A 203 -13.24 16.03 -16.43
CA LEU A 203 -12.91 14.64 -16.07
C LEU A 203 -13.50 13.63 -17.07
N LYS A 204 -14.74 13.83 -17.54
CA LYS A 204 -15.33 13.03 -18.63
C LYS A 204 -14.50 13.11 -19.92
N THR A 205 -14.05 14.32 -20.24
CA THR A 205 -13.18 14.56 -21.42
C THR A 205 -11.85 13.83 -21.25
N LEU A 206 -11.25 13.88 -20.05
CA LEU A 206 -9.98 13.22 -19.75
C LEU A 206 -10.12 11.69 -19.80
N VAL A 207 -11.20 11.12 -19.27
CA VAL A 207 -11.52 9.68 -19.37
C VAL A 207 -11.57 9.24 -20.84
N LYS A 208 -12.21 10.01 -21.72
CA LYS A 208 -12.24 9.69 -23.15
C LYS A 208 -10.84 9.72 -23.78
N ARG A 209 -10.01 10.72 -23.43
CA ARG A 209 -8.63 10.81 -23.90
C ARG A 209 -7.75 9.65 -23.40
N TYR A 210 -7.87 9.29 -22.15
CA TYR A 210 -7.12 8.19 -21.57
C TYR A 210 -7.46 6.85 -22.24
N LYS A 211 -8.74 6.58 -22.49
CA LYS A 211 -9.16 5.39 -23.25
C LYS A 211 -8.63 5.39 -24.67
N ALA A 212 -8.65 6.53 -25.36
CA ALA A 212 -8.08 6.67 -26.68
C ALA A 212 -6.56 6.47 -26.69
N LEU A 213 -5.86 6.98 -25.68
CA LEU A 213 -4.43 6.78 -25.46
C LEU A 213 -4.10 5.30 -25.29
N ILE A 214 -4.84 4.60 -24.41
CA ILE A 214 -4.70 3.15 -24.18
C ILE A 214 -4.88 2.40 -25.49
N SER A 215 -5.98 2.62 -26.19
CA SER A 215 -6.28 1.93 -27.45
C SER A 215 -5.18 2.16 -28.51
N LYS A 216 -4.66 3.40 -28.60
CA LYS A 216 -3.55 3.75 -29.51
C LYS A 216 -2.24 3.04 -29.15
N ARG A 217 -1.93 2.91 -27.86
CA ARG A 217 -0.65 2.33 -27.38
C ARG A 217 -0.66 0.81 -27.36
N THR A 218 -1.79 0.18 -27.00
CA THR A 218 -1.91 -1.27 -26.77
C THR A 218 -2.64 -2.01 -27.90
N ARG A 219 -3.33 -1.29 -28.79
CA ARG A 219 -4.28 -1.83 -29.80
C ARG A 219 -5.46 -2.60 -29.18
N SER A 220 -5.72 -2.38 -27.91
CA SER A 220 -6.82 -2.98 -27.17
C SER A 220 -7.65 -1.90 -26.49
N ALA A 221 -8.97 -2.11 -26.39
CA ALA A 221 -9.82 -1.20 -25.64
C ALA A 221 -9.63 -1.40 -24.12
N PHE A 222 -9.90 -0.35 -23.34
CA PHE A 222 -9.97 -0.45 -21.88
C PHE A 222 -11.13 -1.41 -21.49
N PRO A 223 -10.87 -2.46 -20.68
CA PRO A 223 -11.85 -3.49 -20.35
C PRO A 223 -13.04 -2.93 -19.59
N GLN A 224 -14.25 -3.30 -20.02
CA GLN A 224 -15.51 -2.90 -19.38
C GLN A 224 -16.12 -4.00 -18.49
N ASP A 225 -15.68 -5.26 -18.64
CA ASP A 225 -16.06 -6.33 -17.74
C ASP A 225 -15.25 -6.28 -16.44
N VAL A 226 -15.94 -6.19 -15.32
CA VAL A 226 -15.29 -6.01 -14.01
C VAL A 226 -14.52 -7.26 -13.55
N MET A 227 -14.90 -8.45 -14.02
CA MET A 227 -14.16 -9.67 -13.72
C MET A 227 -12.90 -9.78 -14.56
N GLU A 228 -12.91 -9.34 -15.82
CA GLU A 228 -11.73 -9.19 -16.66
C GLU A 228 -10.75 -8.20 -16.02
N GLN A 229 -11.24 -7.05 -15.55
CA GLN A 229 -10.44 -6.08 -14.80
C GLN A 229 -9.79 -6.72 -13.56
N LEU A 230 -10.55 -7.49 -12.78
CA LEU A 230 -10.05 -8.14 -11.57
C LEU A 230 -8.95 -9.16 -11.87
N TRP A 231 -9.12 -9.99 -12.90
CA TRP A 231 -8.10 -10.95 -13.31
C TRP A 231 -6.85 -10.29 -13.87
N GLY A 232 -7.00 -9.24 -14.66
CA GLY A 232 -5.88 -8.42 -15.13
C GLY A 232 -5.06 -7.84 -13.97
N ALA A 233 -5.75 -7.25 -12.98
CA ALA A 233 -5.13 -6.69 -11.79
C ALA A 233 -4.41 -7.74 -10.92
N ILE A 234 -5.02 -8.93 -10.71
CA ILE A 234 -4.38 -10.04 -9.98
C ILE A 234 -3.10 -10.47 -10.71
N GLY A 235 -3.16 -10.61 -12.05
CA GLY A 235 -2.00 -10.97 -12.86
C GLY A 235 -0.87 -9.95 -12.80
N ALA A 236 -1.21 -8.65 -12.85
CA ALA A 236 -0.25 -7.56 -12.75
C ALA A 236 0.42 -7.53 -11.36
N VAL A 237 -0.35 -7.71 -10.28
CA VAL A 237 0.22 -7.79 -8.92
C VAL A 237 1.16 -8.98 -8.77
N PHE A 238 0.84 -10.16 -9.31
CA PHE A 238 1.80 -11.26 -9.34
C PHE A 238 3.01 -10.92 -10.21
N GLY A 239 2.79 -10.25 -11.35
CA GLY A 239 3.85 -9.77 -12.25
C GLY A 239 4.85 -8.87 -11.55
N SER A 240 4.35 -7.96 -10.71
CA SER A 240 5.18 -6.98 -10.00
C SER A 240 6.23 -7.59 -9.05
N TRP A 241 6.04 -8.85 -8.62
CA TRP A 241 7.08 -9.60 -7.89
C TRP A 241 8.37 -9.75 -8.68
N LYS A 242 8.31 -9.72 -10.02
CA LYS A 242 9.46 -9.84 -10.92
C LYS A 242 9.86 -8.52 -11.59
N ASN A 243 9.30 -7.39 -11.21
CA ASN A 243 9.75 -6.08 -11.65
C ASN A 243 11.20 -5.84 -11.18
N GLU A 244 11.98 -5.12 -11.96
CA GLU A 244 13.40 -4.86 -11.68
C GLU A 244 13.61 -4.26 -10.28
N ARG A 245 12.84 -3.21 -9.92
CA ARG A 245 12.89 -2.58 -8.60
C ARG A 245 12.62 -3.57 -7.47
N ALA A 246 11.66 -4.50 -7.64
CA ALA A 246 11.35 -5.51 -6.63
C ALA A 246 12.46 -6.58 -6.53
N ILE A 247 13.12 -6.92 -7.64
CA ILE A 247 14.28 -7.83 -7.65
C ILE A 247 15.45 -7.20 -6.92
N LEU A 248 15.80 -5.96 -7.25
CA LEU A 248 16.91 -5.23 -6.62
C LEU A 248 16.68 -5.08 -5.11
N TYR A 249 15.47 -4.69 -4.71
CA TYR A 249 15.13 -4.58 -3.29
C TYR A 249 15.29 -5.92 -2.55
N ARG A 250 14.82 -7.03 -3.15
CA ARG A 250 14.97 -8.35 -2.52
C ARG A 250 16.43 -8.79 -2.43
N GLN A 251 17.26 -8.51 -3.41
CA GLN A 251 18.70 -8.80 -3.38
C GLN A 251 19.38 -8.03 -2.25
N GLU A 252 19.08 -6.75 -2.11
CA GLU A 252 19.65 -5.89 -1.08
C GLU A 252 19.26 -6.32 0.34
N TYR A 253 17.99 -6.75 0.53
CA TYR A 253 17.49 -7.12 1.86
C TYR A 253 17.47 -8.64 2.11
N GLY A 254 18.08 -9.44 1.27
CA GLY A 254 18.17 -10.90 1.45
C GLY A 254 16.81 -11.61 1.44
N ILE A 255 15.81 -11.07 0.70
CA ILE A 255 14.46 -11.64 0.63
C ILE A 255 14.41 -12.73 -0.45
N PRO A 256 14.11 -14.00 -0.10
CA PRO A 256 14.09 -15.11 -1.04
C PRO A 256 13.05 -14.95 -2.17
N ALA A 257 13.45 -15.18 -3.41
CA ALA A 257 12.59 -15.02 -4.58
C ALA A 257 11.40 -16.02 -4.61
N GLU A 258 11.59 -17.19 -4.02
CA GLU A 258 10.59 -18.26 -3.92
C GLU A 258 9.45 -17.98 -2.93
N TRP A 259 9.55 -16.95 -2.12
CA TRP A 259 8.46 -16.59 -1.22
C TRP A 259 7.21 -16.13 -1.95
N GLY A 260 7.36 -15.51 -3.11
CA GLY A 260 6.25 -14.95 -3.87
C GLY A 260 5.52 -13.84 -3.12
N THR A 261 4.41 -13.41 -3.68
CA THR A 261 3.52 -12.41 -3.06
C THR A 261 2.09 -12.93 -2.96
N ALA A 262 1.38 -12.54 -1.91
CA ALA A 262 -0.06 -12.65 -1.84
C ALA A 262 -0.72 -11.48 -2.59
N VAL A 263 -2.00 -11.61 -2.91
CA VAL A 263 -2.83 -10.52 -3.46
C VAL A 263 -3.99 -10.26 -2.53
N ASN A 264 -4.15 -9.01 -2.10
CA ASN A 264 -5.23 -8.58 -1.22
C ASN A 264 -6.27 -7.82 -2.03
N ILE A 265 -7.49 -8.35 -2.09
CA ILE A 265 -8.66 -7.70 -2.64
C ILE A 265 -9.48 -7.15 -1.48
N GLN A 266 -9.64 -5.83 -1.41
CA GLN A 266 -10.31 -5.16 -0.30
C GLN A 266 -11.31 -4.14 -0.83
N SER A 267 -12.50 -4.06 -0.20
CA SER A 267 -13.48 -3.03 -0.57
C SER A 267 -12.88 -1.64 -0.41
N MET A 268 -13.13 -0.76 -1.39
CA MET A 268 -12.76 0.64 -1.29
C MET A 268 -13.55 1.34 -0.20
N VAL A 269 -12.88 2.29 0.45
CA VAL A 269 -13.42 3.36 1.26
C VAL A 269 -12.77 4.66 0.82
N PHE A 270 -13.49 5.77 0.86
CA PHE A 270 -13.12 6.98 0.16
C PHE A 270 -12.89 8.14 1.13
N GLY A 271 -11.66 8.64 1.15
CA GLY A 271 -11.28 9.85 1.88
C GLY A 271 -11.54 11.15 1.12
N ASN A 272 -12.00 11.07 -0.13
CA ASN A 272 -12.21 12.21 -1.03
C ASN A 272 -13.69 12.46 -1.38
N THR A 273 -14.59 12.18 -0.46
CA THR A 273 -16.03 12.43 -0.63
C THR A 273 -16.52 13.78 -0.08
N GLY A 274 -15.60 14.59 0.43
CA GLY A 274 -15.89 15.93 0.98
C GLY A 274 -15.15 16.18 2.29
N ASP A 275 -15.47 17.29 2.95
CA ASP A 275 -14.74 17.81 4.11
C ASP A 275 -14.86 16.96 5.39
N SER A 276 -15.87 16.09 5.47
CA SER A 276 -16.02 15.10 6.54
C SER A 276 -15.23 13.81 6.29
N SER A 277 -14.43 13.78 5.23
CA SER A 277 -13.65 12.63 4.78
C SER A 277 -12.18 12.99 4.66
N GLY A 278 -11.31 12.01 4.82
CA GLY A 278 -9.88 12.20 4.75
C GLY A 278 -9.14 10.88 4.80
N THR A 279 -7.84 10.94 4.60
CA THR A 279 -6.96 9.78 4.68
C THR A 279 -5.64 10.18 5.32
N GLY A 280 -4.93 9.23 5.90
CA GLY A 280 -3.66 9.52 6.54
C GLY A 280 -2.86 8.29 6.92
N VAL A 281 -1.67 8.56 7.39
CA VAL A 281 -0.74 7.58 7.95
C VAL A 281 -0.37 7.99 9.37
N ALA A 282 -0.25 7.03 10.26
CA ALA A 282 0.06 7.32 11.65
C ALA A 282 0.91 6.23 12.28
N PHE A 283 1.71 6.64 13.27
CA PHE A 283 2.52 5.79 14.12
C PHE A 283 2.00 5.87 15.56
N THR A 284 2.00 4.75 16.25
CA THR A 284 1.54 4.73 17.66
C THR A 284 2.49 5.47 18.59
N ARG A 285 3.76 5.66 18.19
CA ARG A 285 4.80 6.48 18.84
C ARG A 285 5.62 7.20 17.78
N ASP A 286 6.38 8.21 18.16
CA ASP A 286 7.29 8.90 17.25
C ASP A 286 8.39 7.95 16.75
N PRO A 287 8.50 7.69 15.44
CA PRO A 287 9.49 6.78 14.89
C PRO A 287 10.94 7.29 14.95
N ALA A 288 11.14 8.59 15.12
CA ALA A 288 12.46 9.21 15.14
C ALA A 288 13.12 9.11 16.53
N ASN A 289 12.37 9.36 17.60
CA ASN A 289 12.90 9.46 18.98
C ASN A 289 12.24 8.48 19.96
N GLY A 290 11.18 7.77 19.57
CA GLY A 290 10.48 6.77 20.38
C GLY A 290 9.47 7.35 21.39
N GLU A 291 9.23 8.67 21.39
CA GLU A 291 8.27 9.28 22.30
C GLU A 291 6.86 8.73 22.13
N LYS A 292 6.17 8.55 23.25
CA LYS A 292 4.78 8.06 23.26
C LYS A 292 3.78 9.14 22.81
N THR A 293 4.17 9.93 21.81
CA THR A 293 3.29 10.89 21.15
C THR A 293 2.59 10.23 19.96
N PHE A 294 1.35 10.66 19.67
CA PHE A 294 0.67 10.21 18.49
C PHE A 294 1.25 10.95 17.29
N TYR A 295 2.02 10.27 16.47
CA TYR A 295 2.71 10.84 15.32
C TYR A 295 2.01 10.44 14.02
N GLY A 296 1.84 11.37 13.08
CA GLY A 296 1.22 11.06 11.81
C GLY A 296 0.79 12.31 11.06
N GLU A 297 0.30 12.06 9.85
CA GLU A 297 -0.12 13.07 8.90
C GLU A 297 -1.41 12.65 8.21
N TYR A 298 -2.21 13.62 7.82
CA TYR A 298 -3.47 13.38 7.11
C TYR A 298 -3.79 14.49 6.12
N LEU A 299 -4.65 14.14 5.14
CA LEU A 299 -5.26 15.07 4.20
C LEU A 299 -6.78 14.96 4.26
N ILE A 300 -7.46 16.10 4.32
CA ILE A 300 -8.92 16.18 4.13
C ILE A 300 -9.22 16.09 2.64
N ASN A 301 -10.33 15.44 2.31
CA ASN A 301 -10.83 15.28 0.93
C ASN A 301 -9.74 14.78 -0.03
N ALA A 302 -9.13 13.62 0.30
CA ALA A 302 -8.00 13.01 -0.42
C ALA A 302 -8.09 11.49 -0.43
N GLN A 303 -7.52 10.86 -1.46
CA GLN A 303 -7.25 9.41 -1.49
C GLN A 303 -5.88 9.10 -0.89
N GLY A 304 -5.65 7.83 -0.51
CA GLY A 304 -4.40 7.42 0.15
C GLY A 304 -3.14 7.71 -0.67
N GLU A 305 -3.21 7.62 -1.99
CA GLU A 305 -2.11 7.96 -2.89
C GLU A 305 -1.72 9.45 -2.85
N ASP A 306 -2.67 10.35 -2.56
CA ASP A 306 -2.41 11.79 -2.50
C ASP A 306 -1.49 12.15 -1.30
N VAL A 307 -1.51 11.34 -0.22
CA VAL A 307 -0.66 11.53 0.96
C VAL A 307 0.81 11.19 0.64
N VAL A 308 1.02 10.12 -0.12
CA VAL A 308 2.38 9.62 -0.43
C VAL A 308 2.98 10.23 -1.69
N ALA A 309 2.15 10.75 -2.60
CA ALA A 309 2.61 11.37 -3.84
C ALA A 309 3.15 12.81 -3.67
N GLY A 310 3.02 13.41 -2.47
CA GLY A 310 3.53 14.76 -2.21
C GLY A 310 2.87 15.90 -3.02
N VAL A 311 1.75 15.60 -3.70
CA VAL A 311 1.01 16.60 -4.52
C VAL A 311 0.37 17.68 -3.65
N ARG A 312 -0.05 17.32 -2.44
CA ARG A 312 -0.60 18.20 -1.42
C ARG A 312 0.20 18.06 -0.12
N THR A 313 0.45 19.15 0.58
CA THR A 313 1.12 19.12 1.90
C THR A 313 0.19 18.54 2.95
N PRO A 314 0.51 17.38 3.55
CA PRO A 314 -0.28 16.82 4.64
C PRO A 314 -0.23 17.69 5.89
N GLN A 315 -1.25 17.56 6.72
CA GLN A 315 -1.34 18.23 8.02
C GLN A 315 -0.95 17.25 9.14
N PRO A 316 -0.28 17.74 10.20
CA PRO A 316 -0.04 16.95 11.39
C PRO A 316 -1.32 16.39 11.98
N ILE A 317 -1.30 15.13 12.42
CA ILE A 317 -2.52 14.42 12.90
C ILE A 317 -3.20 15.12 14.08
N GLN A 318 -2.46 15.92 14.86
CA GLN A 318 -2.98 16.69 15.99
C GLN A 318 -4.04 17.73 15.56
N HIS A 319 -3.95 18.28 14.35
CA HIS A 319 -4.95 19.22 13.83
C HIS A 319 -6.32 18.58 13.62
N MET A 320 -6.39 17.23 13.59
CA MET A 320 -7.70 16.55 13.57
C MET A 320 -8.53 16.79 14.83
N THR A 321 -7.94 17.22 15.94
CA THR A 321 -8.69 17.60 17.14
C THR A 321 -9.68 18.72 16.87
N GLU A 322 -9.37 19.58 15.91
CA GLU A 322 -10.20 20.73 15.51
C GLU A 322 -11.09 20.37 14.30
N THR A 323 -10.52 19.71 13.30
CA THR A 323 -11.20 19.46 12.01
C THR A 323 -12.10 18.23 12.03
N LEU A 324 -11.65 17.12 12.67
CA LEU A 324 -12.35 15.83 12.74
C LEU A 324 -12.29 15.21 14.15
N PRO A 325 -12.78 15.91 15.19
CA PRO A 325 -12.55 15.54 16.61
C PRO A 325 -13.04 14.14 16.98
N LYS A 326 -14.17 13.70 16.42
CA LYS A 326 -14.70 12.35 16.65
C LYS A 326 -13.76 11.28 16.09
N SER A 327 -13.32 11.47 14.86
CA SER A 327 -12.41 10.54 14.19
C SER A 327 -11.05 10.49 14.87
N PHE A 328 -10.55 11.61 15.38
CA PHE A 328 -9.32 11.66 16.17
C PHE A 328 -9.43 10.80 17.44
N LYS A 329 -10.52 10.95 18.21
CA LYS A 329 -10.78 10.12 19.41
C LYS A 329 -10.86 8.62 19.08
N ASP A 330 -11.43 8.26 17.94
CA ASP A 330 -11.50 6.88 17.51
C ASP A 330 -10.12 6.36 17.06
N LEU A 331 -9.29 7.19 16.42
CA LEU A 331 -7.89 6.87 16.10
C LEU A 331 -7.06 6.64 17.36
N GLU A 332 -7.21 7.44 18.42
CA GLU A 332 -6.52 7.22 19.69
C GLU A 332 -6.88 5.86 20.31
N LYS A 333 -8.15 5.44 20.25
CA LYS A 333 -8.58 4.10 20.71
C LYS A 333 -7.92 3.01 19.86
N VAL A 334 -7.88 3.18 18.55
CA VAL A 334 -7.21 2.26 17.60
C VAL A 334 -5.72 2.17 17.93
N ARG A 335 -5.03 3.31 18.08
CA ARG A 335 -3.63 3.42 18.49
C ARG A 335 -3.34 2.56 19.73
N GLY A 336 -4.09 2.78 20.80
CA GLY A 336 -3.91 2.04 22.04
C GLY A 336 -4.24 0.54 21.92
N LYS A 337 -5.19 0.16 21.05
CA LYS A 337 -5.55 -1.23 20.79
C LYS A 337 -4.47 -1.96 19.98
N LEU A 338 -3.94 -1.32 18.96
CA LEU A 338 -2.86 -1.84 18.12
C LEU A 338 -1.60 -2.11 18.96
N GLU A 339 -1.14 -1.11 19.72
CA GLU A 339 0.08 -1.21 20.52
C GLU A 339 -0.01 -2.31 21.58
N ARG A 340 -1.13 -2.40 22.30
CA ARG A 340 -1.36 -3.48 23.30
C ARG A 340 -1.43 -4.86 22.67
N HIS A 341 -2.05 -4.99 21.48
CA HIS A 341 -2.23 -6.28 20.83
C HIS A 341 -0.92 -6.78 20.22
N PHE A 342 -0.23 -5.95 19.44
CA PHE A 342 1.01 -6.32 18.76
C PHE A 342 2.24 -6.24 19.68
N ARG A 343 2.10 -5.61 20.85
CA ARG A 343 3.21 -5.36 21.79
C ARG A 343 4.42 -4.75 21.11
N ASP A 344 4.16 -3.79 20.23
CA ASP A 344 5.16 -3.07 19.45
C ASP A 344 4.57 -1.78 18.88
N MET A 345 5.45 -0.81 18.57
CA MET A 345 5.05 0.37 17.81
C MET A 345 4.49 -0.05 16.47
N GLN A 346 3.33 0.48 16.14
CA GLN A 346 2.66 0.20 14.86
C GLN A 346 2.64 1.45 13.99
N ASP A 347 2.87 1.22 12.69
CA ASP A 347 2.60 2.11 11.58
C ASP A 347 1.28 1.64 10.95
N PHE A 348 0.33 2.53 10.74
CA PHE A 348 -0.96 2.17 10.17
C PHE A 348 -1.53 3.24 9.25
N GLU A 349 -2.22 2.79 8.23
CA GLU A 349 -2.93 3.61 7.26
C GLU A 349 -4.42 3.65 7.62
N PHE A 350 -5.02 4.82 7.53
CA PHE A 350 -6.45 4.99 7.82
C PHE A 350 -7.15 5.86 6.78
N THR A 351 -8.45 5.66 6.65
CA THR A 351 -9.34 6.51 5.86
C THR A 351 -10.60 6.82 6.67
N ILE A 352 -11.05 8.04 6.58
CA ILE A 352 -12.31 8.51 7.14
C ILE A 352 -13.25 8.78 5.96
N GLU A 353 -14.34 8.04 5.88
CA GLU A 353 -15.38 8.24 4.88
C GLU A 353 -16.64 8.74 5.56
N ASN A 354 -17.04 9.98 5.27
CA ASN A 354 -18.22 10.61 5.86
C ASN A 354 -18.25 10.52 7.41
N GLY A 355 -17.13 10.86 8.06
CA GLY A 355 -16.96 10.81 9.51
C GLY A 355 -16.80 9.40 10.11
N ARG A 356 -16.76 8.35 9.31
CA ARG A 356 -16.55 6.96 9.74
C ARG A 356 -15.11 6.53 9.50
N LEU A 357 -14.43 6.10 10.55
CA LEU A 357 -13.04 5.64 10.51
C LEU A 357 -12.93 4.20 9.99
N PHE A 358 -11.92 3.96 9.15
CA PHE A 358 -11.48 2.65 8.68
C PHE A 358 -9.97 2.53 8.77
N ILE A 359 -9.48 1.33 9.11
CA ILE A 359 -8.04 1.00 9.13
C ILE A 359 -7.74 0.11 7.93
N LEU A 360 -6.82 0.57 7.07
CA LEU A 360 -6.52 -0.08 5.80
C LEU A 360 -5.36 -1.05 5.88
N GLN A 361 -4.41 -0.78 6.77
CA GLN A 361 -3.18 -1.55 6.95
C GLN A 361 -2.58 -1.26 8.30
N THR A 362 -1.87 -2.23 8.89
CA THR A 362 -0.91 -2.01 9.97
C THR A 362 0.35 -2.85 9.72
N ARG A 363 1.45 -2.35 10.24
CA ARG A 363 2.75 -3.05 10.25
C ARG A 363 3.56 -2.60 11.45
N ASN A 364 4.58 -3.38 11.80
CA ASN A 364 5.56 -2.92 12.77
C ASN A 364 6.24 -1.66 12.23
N GLY A 365 6.21 -0.58 13.00
CA GLY A 365 6.74 0.71 12.57
C GLY A 365 8.25 0.65 12.36
N LYS A 366 8.71 1.06 11.18
CA LYS A 366 10.12 1.35 10.96
C LYS A 366 10.51 2.52 11.85
N ARG A 367 11.68 2.44 12.47
CA ARG A 367 12.13 3.41 13.48
C ARG A 367 13.64 3.49 13.54
N THR A 368 14.16 4.58 14.08
CA THR A 368 15.60 4.73 14.33
C THR A 368 16.07 3.79 15.44
N GLY A 369 17.38 3.54 15.53
CA GLY A 369 17.96 2.76 16.62
C GLY A 369 17.64 3.35 18.00
N LEU A 370 17.71 4.68 18.14
CA LEU A 370 17.36 5.39 19.38
C LEU A 370 15.91 5.13 19.77
N ALA A 371 14.99 5.28 18.83
CA ALA A 371 13.57 5.01 19.05
C ALA A 371 13.31 3.53 19.40
N ALA A 372 14.02 2.59 18.76
CA ALA A 372 13.90 1.17 19.05
C ALA A 372 14.24 0.84 20.50
N VAL A 373 15.36 1.37 21.00
CA VAL A 373 15.77 1.18 22.41
C VAL A 373 14.78 1.83 23.36
N ARG A 374 14.41 3.09 23.14
CA ARG A 374 13.47 3.82 24.00
C ARG A 374 12.10 3.13 24.07
N ILE A 375 11.54 2.76 22.94
CA ILE A 375 10.24 2.06 22.86
C ILE A 375 10.28 0.75 23.62
N ALA A 376 11.33 -0.06 23.44
CA ALA A 376 11.49 -1.33 24.12
C ALA A 376 11.53 -1.16 25.66
N VAL A 377 12.29 -0.19 26.15
CA VAL A 377 12.41 0.14 27.59
C VAL A 377 11.05 0.63 28.14
N GLU A 378 10.42 1.60 27.48
CA GLU A 378 9.14 2.17 27.95
C GLU A 378 8.01 1.12 27.93
N MET A 379 7.91 0.29 26.89
CA MET A 379 6.91 -0.79 26.82
C MET A 379 7.14 -1.87 27.90
N GLN A 380 8.37 -2.14 28.27
CA GLN A 380 8.68 -3.02 29.39
C GLN A 380 8.23 -2.39 30.72
N GLN A 381 8.52 -1.10 30.95
CA GLN A 381 8.06 -0.37 32.13
C GLN A 381 6.53 -0.29 32.22
N GLU A 382 5.85 -0.15 31.07
CA GLU A 382 4.39 -0.21 30.93
C GLU A 382 3.83 -1.63 31.11
N ARG A 383 4.66 -2.65 31.34
CA ARG A 383 4.28 -4.06 31.50
C ARG A 383 3.60 -4.67 30.26
N LEU A 384 3.86 -4.13 29.08
CA LEU A 384 3.35 -4.67 27.82
C LEU A 384 4.16 -5.88 27.36
N MET A 385 5.42 -6.01 27.79
CA MET A 385 6.30 -7.12 27.46
C MET A 385 7.29 -7.41 28.60
N SER A 386 7.90 -8.60 28.55
CA SER A 386 9.00 -8.97 29.45
C SER A 386 10.30 -8.26 29.06
N GLN A 387 11.27 -8.18 29.99
CA GLN A 387 12.59 -7.63 29.70
C GLN A 387 13.29 -8.41 28.57
N ARG A 388 13.14 -9.73 28.53
CA ARG A 388 13.67 -10.58 27.46
C ARG A 388 13.04 -10.24 26.11
N ASP A 389 11.71 -10.08 26.05
CA ASP A 389 11.03 -9.73 24.80
C ASP A 389 11.43 -8.34 24.34
N ALA A 390 11.59 -7.37 25.25
CA ALA A 390 12.05 -6.02 24.96
C ALA A 390 13.45 -6.04 24.32
N LEU A 391 14.36 -6.86 24.86
CA LEU A 391 15.71 -7.03 24.30
C LEU A 391 15.67 -7.62 22.88
N LEU A 392 14.83 -8.63 22.64
CA LEU A 392 14.66 -9.28 21.33
C LEU A 392 13.98 -8.39 20.28
N LYS A 393 13.34 -7.29 20.71
CA LYS A 393 12.72 -6.31 19.81
C LYS A 393 13.69 -5.27 19.25
N ILE A 394 14.90 -5.20 19.79
CA ILE A 394 15.95 -4.29 19.33
C ILE A 394 16.82 -5.06 18.32
N PRO A 395 16.74 -4.78 17.00
CA PRO A 395 17.64 -5.41 16.04
C PRO A 395 19.08 -5.03 16.34
N ALA A 396 20.01 -5.98 16.25
CA ALA A 396 21.43 -5.72 16.50
C ALA A 396 21.98 -4.61 15.61
N GLU A 397 21.57 -4.60 14.35
CA GLU A 397 21.94 -3.58 13.36
C GLU A 397 21.46 -2.18 13.73
N SER A 398 20.40 -2.08 14.55
CA SER A 398 19.93 -0.79 15.08
C SER A 398 20.90 -0.15 16.07
N ILE A 399 21.73 -0.96 16.73
CA ILE A 399 22.74 -0.47 17.67
C ILE A 399 23.87 0.20 16.92
N ASP A 400 24.29 -0.36 15.79
CA ASP A 400 25.31 0.24 14.93
C ASP A 400 24.87 1.63 14.43
N SER A 401 23.58 1.81 14.18
CA SER A 401 23.04 3.11 13.80
C SER A 401 23.10 4.18 14.88
N LEU A 402 23.34 3.82 16.15
CA LEU A 402 23.61 4.77 17.24
C LEU A 402 25.06 5.27 17.26
N LEU A 403 25.93 4.58 16.54
CA LEU A 403 27.36 4.92 16.41
C LEU A 403 27.64 5.70 15.12
N VAL A 404 26.60 6.16 14.39
CA VAL A 404 26.79 6.96 13.18
C VAL A 404 27.50 8.28 13.49
N PRO A 405 28.27 8.82 12.53
CA PRO A 405 28.91 10.14 12.68
C PRO A 405 27.87 11.22 12.96
N ILE A 406 28.18 12.07 13.91
CA ILE A 406 27.41 13.29 14.22
C ILE A 406 28.31 14.52 14.04
N PHE A 407 27.71 15.67 13.79
CA PHE A 407 28.46 16.92 13.80
C PHE A 407 28.90 17.26 15.24
N ASP A 408 30.10 17.79 15.39
CA ASP A 408 30.53 18.37 16.67
C ASP A 408 29.51 19.43 17.13
N PRO A 409 28.97 19.34 18.36
CA PRO A 409 27.92 20.25 18.82
C PRO A 409 28.33 21.74 18.82
N LYS A 410 29.62 22.03 19.02
CA LYS A 410 30.14 23.41 18.99
C LYS A 410 30.23 23.90 17.55
N ALA A 411 30.77 23.07 16.65
CA ALA A 411 30.83 23.39 15.23
C ALA A 411 29.44 23.59 14.63
N LEU A 412 28.47 22.75 15.01
CA LEU A 412 27.09 22.87 14.54
C LEU A 412 26.45 24.20 15.00
N LYS A 413 26.71 24.64 16.24
CA LYS A 413 26.20 25.91 16.73
C LYS A 413 26.86 27.12 16.04
N ALA A 414 28.09 26.99 15.58
CA ALA A 414 28.82 28.03 14.87
C ALA A 414 28.54 28.07 13.37
N ALA A 415 27.94 27.01 12.82
CA ALA A 415 27.64 26.89 11.39
C ALA A 415 26.51 27.83 10.97
N THR A 416 26.60 28.35 9.76
CA THR A 416 25.52 29.12 9.14
C THR A 416 24.38 28.17 8.74
N LEU A 417 23.20 28.34 9.33
CA LEU A 417 22.01 27.62 8.98
C LEU A 417 21.49 28.14 7.64
N ILE A 418 21.45 27.26 6.62
CA ILE A 418 20.91 27.56 5.28
C ILE A 418 19.49 27.06 5.07
N GLY A 419 19.03 26.11 5.88
CA GLY A 419 17.70 25.56 5.81
C GLY A 419 17.41 24.56 6.92
N ARG A 420 16.12 24.21 7.10
CA ARG A 420 15.66 23.16 8.01
C ARG A 420 14.83 22.17 7.23
N GLY A 421 15.02 20.88 7.49
CA GLY A 421 14.21 19.78 6.95
C GLY A 421 13.67 18.90 8.06
N LEU A 422 12.72 18.06 7.72
CA LEU A 422 12.24 17.00 8.61
C LEU A 422 13.25 15.84 8.60
N PRO A 423 13.73 15.40 9.77
CA PRO A 423 14.70 14.31 9.83
C PRO A 423 14.02 12.98 9.50
N ALA A 424 14.54 12.27 8.50
CA ALA A 424 14.08 10.93 8.13
C ALA A 424 15.02 9.81 8.61
N GLY A 425 16.25 10.17 9.02
CA GLY A 425 17.25 9.23 9.54
C GLY A 425 18.26 9.92 10.44
N PRO A 426 18.98 9.17 11.29
CA PRO A 426 20.03 9.69 12.16
C PRO A 426 21.32 9.97 11.38
N GLY A 427 22.22 10.77 11.97
CA GLY A 427 23.57 10.95 11.50
C GLY A 427 23.84 12.26 10.78
N ALA A 428 25.08 12.41 10.31
CA ALA A 428 25.57 13.54 9.55
C ALA A 428 26.18 13.03 8.24
N ALA A 429 25.79 13.63 7.12
CA ALA A 429 26.30 13.28 5.79
C ALA A 429 27.04 14.45 5.18
N THR A 430 28.17 14.16 4.52
CA THR A 430 28.93 15.11 3.73
C THR A 430 29.27 14.50 2.38
N GLY A 431 29.26 15.30 1.32
CA GLY A 431 29.58 14.80 -0.01
C GLY A 431 29.29 15.82 -1.10
N ARG A 432 29.59 15.46 -2.34
CA ARG A 432 29.21 16.23 -3.52
C ARG A 432 27.71 16.14 -3.74
N ILE A 433 27.10 17.20 -4.21
CA ILE A 433 25.68 17.20 -4.54
C ILE A 433 25.47 16.48 -5.87
N ALA A 434 24.54 15.52 -5.90
CA ALA A 434 24.03 14.91 -7.12
C ALA A 434 22.52 15.16 -7.21
N PHE A 435 22.03 15.57 -8.38
CA PHE A 435 20.61 15.88 -8.58
C PHE A 435 19.83 14.73 -9.23
N THR A 436 20.52 13.66 -9.63
CA THR A 436 19.90 12.44 -10.18
C THR A 436 20.56 11.19 -9.62
N ALA A 437 19.83 10.09 -9.59
CA ALA A 437 20.36 8.78 -9.18
C ALA A 437 21.55 8.36 -10.05
N ALA A 438 21.49 8.59 -11.37
CA ALA A 438 22.58 8.30 -12.29
C ALA A 438 23.84 9.10 -11.97
N ASN A 439 23.74 10.41 -11.69
CA ASN A 439 24.88 11.23 -11.29
C ASN A 439 25.46 10.78 -9.95
N ALA A 440 24.63 10.38 -8.99
CA ALA A 440 25.11 9.82 -7.73
C ALA A 440 25.95 8.56 -7.97
N GLU A 441 25.49 7.66 -8.83
CA GLU A 441 26.23 6.45 -9.21
C GLU A 441 27.57 6.78 -9.89
N ILE A 442 27.58 7.70 -10.86
CA ILE A 442 28.81 8.15 -11.55
C ILE A 442 29.85 8.71 -10.58
N GLU A 443 29.42 9.62 -9.70
CA GLU A 443 30.33 10.23 -8.73
C GLU A 443 30.83 9.25 -7.67
N THR A 444 29.99 8.32 -7.24
CA THR A 444 30.40 7.27 -6.29
C THR A 444 31.40 6.31 -6.93
N ARG A 445 31.23 5.95 -8.20
CA ARG A 445 32.22 5.13 -8.95
C ARG A 445 33.58 5.81 -9.09
N LYS A 446 33.63 7.15 -9.07
CA LYS A 446 34.88 7.94 -9.02
C LYS A 446 35.50 7.98 -7.62
N GLY A 447 34.89 7.35 -6.61
CA GLY A 447 35.36 7.37 -5.23
C GLY A 447 34.90 8.59 -4.43
N ASN A 448 34.02 9.43 -4.96
CA ASN A 448 33.51 10.62 -4.26
C ASN A 448 32.34 10.21 -3.31
N LYS A 449 32.31 10.84 -2.12
CA LYS A 449 31.10 10.83 -1.28
C LYS A 449 30.04 11.73 -1.90
N VAL A 450 28.79 11.31 -1.87
CA VAL A 450 27.66 11.99 -2.53
C VAL A 450 26.51 12.25 -1.57
N VAL A 451 25.86 13.40 -1.69
CA VAL A 451 24.56 13.71 -1.13
C VAL A 451 23.58 13.85 -2.30
N LEU A 452 22.58 12.99 -2.35
CA LEU A 452 21.53 13.01 -3.37
C LEU A 452 20.50 14.08 -3.03
N CYS A 453 20.35 15.08 -3.90
CA CYS A 453 19.38 16.17 -3.74
C CYS A 453 18.31 16.07 -4.81
N ARG A 454 17.06 15.85 -4.39
CA ARG A 454 15.92 15.68 -5.29
C ARG A 454 14.78 16.61 -4.91
N THR A 455 13.83 16.85 -5.81
CA THR A 455 12.54 17.42 -5.43
C THR A 455 11.78 16.45 -4.54
N GLU A 456 11.74 15.19 -4.96
CA GLU A 456 11.22 14.02 -4.26
C GLU A 456 11.99 12.79 -4.71
N THR A 457 12.00 11.71 -3.95
CA THR A 457 12.57 10.43 -4.37
C THR A 457 11.47 9.50 -4.82
N SER A 458 11.77 8.68 -5.82
CA SER A 458 10.92 7.60 -6.29
C SER A 458 11.57 6.24 -6.04
N PRO A 459 10.83 5.13 -6.12
CA PRO A 459 11.43 3.79 -6.08
C PRO A 459 12.48 3.53 -7.17
N ASP A 460 12.42 4.26 -8.28
CA ASP A 460 13.39 4.14 -9.37
C ASP A 460 14.73 4.81 -9.06
N ASP A 461 14.74 5.73 -8.08
CA ASP A 461 15.96 6.35 -7.55
C ASP A 461 16.77 5.43 -6.59
N LEU A 462 16.26 4.22 -6.28
CA LEU A 462 16.81 3.34 -5.22
C LEU A 462 18.32 3.13 -5.34
N ARG A 463 18.84 2.92 -6.54
CA ARG A 463 20.27 2.70 -6.77
C ARG A 463 21.12 3.91 -6.37
N GLY A 464 20.71 5.11 -6.75
CA GLY A 464 21.37 6.36 -6.34
C GLY A 464 21.24 6.62 -4.84
N MET A 465 20.09 6.28 -4.25
CA MET A 465 19.85 6.42 -2.82
C MET A 465 20.77 5.54 -1.98
N LEU A 466 20.95 4.27 -2.37
CA LEU A 466 21.82 3.30 -1.69
C LEU A 466 23.30 3.70 -1.71
N LEU A 467 23.75 4.37 -2.77
CA LEU A 467 25.13 4.80 -2.95
C LEU A 467 25.45 6.14 -2.28
N SER A 468 24.44 6.90 -1.88
CA SER A 468 24.60 8.23 -1.31
C SER A 468 24.85 8.18 0.20
N GLN A 469 25.69 9.12 0.72
CA GLN A 469 25.92 9.29 2.15
C GLN A 469 24.70 9.91 2.86
N GLY A 470 23.90 10.65 2.13
CA GLY A 470 22.67 11.25 2.61
C GLY A 470 21.77 11.67 1.46
N ILE A 471 20.50 11.87 1.78
CA ILE A 471 19.47 12.26 0.83
C ILE A 471 18.79 13.50 1.37
N LEU A 472 18.62 14.50 0.50
CA LEU A 472 17.91 15.74 0.80
C LEU A 472 16.81 15.92 -0.26
N THR A 473 15.57 16.10 0.18
CA THR A 473 14.45 16.39 -0.71
C THR A 473 13.80 17.73 -0.39
N SER A 474 13.21 18.39 -1.38
CA SER A 474 12.47 19.63 -1.15
C SER A 474 11.04 19.39 -0.66
N ARG A 475 10.52 18.17 -0.85
CA ARG A 475 9.24 17.69 -0.31
C ARG A 475 9.32 16.17 -0.05
N GLY A 476 8.52 15.70 0.93
CA GLY A 476 8.49 14.30 1.33
C GLY A 476 7.53 13.47 0.51
#